data_76ce55b9ea491ee93c549175d9d3a64b
#
_entry.id   76ce55b9ea491ee93c549175d9d3a64b
#
_cell.length_a   1.000
_cell.length_b   1.000
_cell.length_c   1.000
_cell.angle_alpha   90.00
_cell.angle_beta   90.00
_cell.angle_gamma   90.00
#
_symmetry.space_group_name_H-M   'P 1'
#
loop_
_entity.id
_entity.type
_entity.pdbx_description
1 polymer ?
#
loop_
_entity_poly.entity_id
_entity_poly.type
_entity_poly.pdbx_seq_one_letter_code
_entity_poly.pdbx_strand_id
1 'polypeptide(L)'
;MEKNLHDLIKDIKQGKQTVLFLGTGADYSYDKRMLWNDVMHEFVQNSVPLLNMSPSDIKELRDTLDPCSRIERHPTDSASEFSTESKVSVIKRLLGNDYVPLLQNIIYSQATKEDMEKGCNQYLMQGANSGNTTFYSLFAIAEFILKHDNIRAVVSYNFDNLLTQAIRLLQQHPEHFGNGKCCQRLNCESFRPTDIYSGWTDEPFTNAVFPIYHPHGYIQPPEELIPNKRNQVVMSMEEFYDSAKAVYSWQHATQIHFLTHYMCIYIGASLTDMNMQRLLSFADIEHNNESIYYLMRVNNAQSRLKSFFHTANHLRVVASDNYQNLYNELLNDNNYVQETENTDIRS
;
A
#
# COMPACT_ATOMS: atom_id res chain seq x y z
N MET A 1 7.13 22.10 0.52
CA MET A 1 6.55 20.92 -0.18
C MET A 1 7.34 20.59 -1.43
N GLU A 2 7.54 21.52 -2.34
CA GLU A 2 8.36 21.35 -3.55
C GLU A 2 9.80 20.89 -3.23
N LYS A 3 10.42 21.43 -2.18
CA LYS A 3 11.74 21.02 -1.75
C LYS A 3 11.83 19.51 -1.43
N ASN A 4 10.88 18.95 -0.70
CA ASN A 4 10.92 17.53 -0.34
C ASN A 4 10.72 16.61 -1.57
N LEU A 5 9.94 17.03 -2.56
CA LEU A 5 9.80 16.29 -3.82
C LEU A 5 11.11 16.31 -4.63
N HIS A 6 11.74 17.49 -4.72
CA HIS A 6 13.04 17.63 -5.38
C HIS A 6 14.12 16.78 -4.69
N ASP A 7 14.18 16.82 -3.35
CA ASP A 7 15.10 16.00 -2.56
C ASP A 7 14.85 14.50 -2.77
N LEU A 8 13.58 14.07 -2.80
CA LEU A 8 13.20 12.67 -3.08
C LEU A 8 13.68 12.22 -4.46
N ILE A 9 13.39 13.01 -5.50
CA ILE A 9 13.82 12.72 -6.87
C ILE A 9 15.36 12.65 -6.94
N LYS A 10 16.05 13.59 -6.30
CA LYS A 10 17.51 13.61 -6.22
C LYS A 10 18.06 12.34 -5.54
N ASP A 11 17.48 11.93 -4.41
CA ASP A 11 17.91 10.76 -3.66
C ASP A 11 17.72 9.46 -4.48
N ILE A 12 16.61 9.35 -5.21
CA ILE A 12 16.36 8.23 -6.12
C ILE A 12 17.40 8.19 -7.23
N LYS A 13 17.70 9.34 -7.86
CA LYS A 13 18.71 9.48 -8.91
C LYS A 13 20.12 9.11 -8.44
N GLN A 14 20.45 9.46 -7.22
CA GLN A 14 21.74 9.10 -6.62
C GLN A 14 21.85 7.61 -6.31
N GLY A 15 20.81 6.82 -6.62
CA GLY A 15 20.81 5.37 -6.42
C GLY A 15 20.69 4.95 -4.96
N LYS A 16 20.12 5.81 -4.09
CA LYS A 16 19.86 5.42 -2.70
C LYS A 16 18.99 4.18 -2.68
N GLN A 17 19.44 3.18 -1.93
CA GLN A 17 18.69 1.93 -1.75
C GLN A 17 17.37 2.24 -1.07
N THR A 18 16.27 1.90 -1.73
CA THR A 18 14.93 2.36 -1.39
C THR A 18 13.99 1.20 -1.10
N VAL A 19 13.12 1.36 -0.11
CA VAL A 19 12.02 0.44 0.19
C VAL A 19 10.69 1.22 0.19
N LEU A 20 9.68 0.67 -0.48
CA LEU A 20 8.34 1.26 -0.50
C LEU A 20 7.49 0.65 0.60
N PHE A 21 6.73 1.48 1.30
CA PHE A 21 5.75 1.09 2.31
C PHE A 21 4.36 1.48 1.81
N LEU A 22 3.54 0.49 1.47
CA LEU A 22 2.25 0.69 0.82
C LEU A 22 1.08 0.41 1.76
N GLY A 23 0.09 1.29 1.74
CA GLY A 23 -1.21 1.07 2.36
C GLY A 23 -2.32 1.06 1.30
N THR A 24 -3.58 0.90 1.72
CA THR A 24 -4.75 0.78 0.84
C THR A 24 -4.96 1.98 -0.09
N GLY A 25 -4.44 3.15 0.25
CA GLY A 25 -4.44 4.31 -0.64
C GLY A 25 -3.58 4.14 -1.89
N ALA A 26 -2.66 3.16 -1.93
CA ALA A 26 -1.88 2.81 -3.11
C ALA A 26 -2.72 2.09 -4.19
N ASP A 27 -3.80 1.41 -3.77
CA ASP A 27 -4.69 0.68 -4.66
C ASP A 27 -5.89 1.56 -5.11
N TYR A 28 -5.89 2.83 -4.71
CA TYR A 28 -6.95 3.76 -5.06
C TYR A 28 -7.07 3.90 -6.58
N SER A 29 -8.25 3.62 -7.10
CA SER A 29 -8.64 3.88 -8.48
C SER A 29 -9.78 4.89 -8.56
N TYR A 30 -9.95 5.51 -9.73
CA TYR A 30 -11.02 6.48 -9.96
C TYR A 30 -12.42 5.84 -9.80
N ASP A 31 -12.59 4.62 -10.32
CA ASP A 31 -13.88 3.95 -10.39
C ASP A 31 -14.14 2.96 -9.25
N LYS A 32 -13.09 2.43 -8.64
CA LYS A 32 -13.19 1.41 -7.60
C LYS A 32 -12.37 1.83 -6.38
N ARG A 33 -13.04 2.11 -5.30
CA ARG A 33 -12.41 2.49 -4.03
C ARG A 33 -12.18 1.24 -3.21
N MET A 34 -10.93 0.94 -2.93
CA MET A 34 -10.54 -0.14 -2.03
C MET A 34 -9.87 0.41 -0.77
N LEU A 35 -10.33 1.57 -0.30
CA LEU A 35 -9.89 2.12 0.96
C LEU A 35 -10.36 1.24 2.11
N TRP A 36 -9.62 1.22 3.19
CA TRP A 36 -9.92 0.41 4.38
C TRP A 36 -11.38 0.54 4.86
N ASN A 37 -11.93 1.74 4.87
CA ASN A 37 -13.31 1.96 5.28
C ASN A 37 -14.33 1.36 4.29
N ASP A 38 -14.01 1.34 3.00
CA ASP A 38 -14.88 0.74 1.97
C ASP A 38 -14.86 -0.79 2.11
N VAL A 39 -13.69 -1.39 2.33
CA VAL A 39 -13.55 -2.83 2.63
C VAL A 39 -14.33 -3.19 3.90
N MET A 40 -14.23 -2.38 4.94
CA MET A 40 -14.96 -2.60 6.19
C MET A 40 -16.46 -2.43 6.03
N HIS A 41 -16.91 -1.46 5.24
CA HIS A 41 -18.32 -1.30 4.90
C HIS A 41 -18.86 -2.55 4.21
N GLU A 42 -18.23 -2.97 3.13
CA GLU A 42 -18.60 -4.18 2.40
C GLU A 42 -18.56 -5.43 3.30
N PHE A 43 -17.56 -5.52 4.16
CA PHE A 43 -17.43 -6.61 5.10
C PHE A 43 -18.61 -6.68 6.07
N VAL A 44 -19.03 -5.55 6.65
CA VAL A 44 -20.22 -5.48 7.52
C VAL A 44 -21.50 -5.81 6.74
N GLN A 45 -21.67 -5.22 5.55
CA GLN A 45 -22.86 -5.44 4.72
C GLN A 45 -23.06 -6.91 4.33
N ASN A 46 -21.96 -7.60 4.02
CA ASN A 46 -22.00 -9.00 3.58
C ASN A 46 -21.94 -10.02 4.73
N SER A 47 -21.37 -9.66 5.89
CA SER A 47 -21.28 -10.56 7.04
C SER A 47 -22.59 -10.67 7.81
N VAL A 48 -23.26 -9.54 8.04
CA VAL A 48 -24.44 -9.47 8.91
C VAL A 48 -25.61 -10.35 8.40
N PRO A 49 -25.89 -10.45 7.09
CA PRO A 49 -26.90 -11.38 6.59
C PRO A 49 -26.60 -12.86 6.83
N LEU A 50 -25.33 -13.23 7.03
CA LEU A 50 -24.90 -14.61 7.31
C LEU A 50 -25.16 -15.01 8.77
N LEU A 51 -25.42 -14.02 9.64
CA LEU A 51 -25.70 -14.25 11.03
C LEU A 51 -27.17 -14.65 11.20
N ASN A 52 -27.41 -15.77 11.88
CA ASN A 52 -28.77 -16.25 12.18
C ASN A 52 -29.39 -15.46 13.34
N MET A 53 -29.69 -14.17 13.08
CA MET A 53 -30.21 -13.20 14.05
C MET A 53 -31.57 -12.64 13.61
N SER A 54 -32.30 -12.02 14.52
CA SER A 54 -33.55 -11.33 14.16
C SER A 54 -33.28 -10.11 13.26
N PRO A 55 -34.24 -9.72 12.38
CA PRO A 55 -34.06 -8.53 11.53
C PRO A 55 -33.77 -7.22 12.31
N SER A 56 -34.31 -7.09 13.53
CA SER A 56 -34.03 -5.95 14.40
C SER A 56 -32.59 -5.92 14.89
N ASP A 57 -32.08 -7.06 15.36
CA ASP A 57 -30.72 -7.21 15.86
C ASP A 57 -29.70 -7.04 14.74
N ILE A 58 -30.02 -7.57 13.55
CA ILE A 58 -29.25 -7.39 12.32
C ILE A 58 -29.07 -5.90 12.01
N LYS A 59 -30.18 -5.13 12.07
CA LYS A 59 -30.13 -3.69 11.80
C LYS A 59 -29.28 -2.96 12.83
N GLU A 60 -29.48 -3.23 14.11
CA GLU A 60 -28.71 -2.61 15.19
C GLU A 60 -27.21 -2.94 15.10
N LEU A 61 -26.88 -4.19 14.82
CA LEU A 61 -25.51 -4.64 14.64
C LEU A 61 -24.85 -3.93 13.44
N ARG A 62 -25.55 -3.85 12.31
CA ARG A 62 -25.08 -3.13 11.12
C ARG A 62 -24.84 -1.66 11.42
N ASP A 63 -25.78 -0.96 12.02
CA ASP A 63 -25.68 0.44 12.38
C ASP A 63 -24.52 0.70 13.34
N THR A 64 -24.18 -0.25 14.19
CA THR A 64 -23.08 -0.15 15.16
C THR A 64 -21.73 -0.42 14.51
N LEU A 65 -21.63 -1.41 13.63
CA LEU A 65 -20.38 -1.88 13.07
C LEU A 65 -19.94 -1.12 11.81
N ASP A 66 -20.88 -0.62 11.02
CA ASP A 66 -20.60 0.02 9.74
C ASP A 66 -19.96 1.40 9.94
N PRO A 67 -18.73 1.62 9.43
CA PRO A 67 -18.07 2.91 9.52
C PRO A 67 -18.78 4.00 8.70
N CYS A 68 -19.53 3.62 7.65
CA CYS A 68 -20.22 4.54 6.76
C CYS A 68 -21.60 4.97 7.30
N SER A 69 -22.19 4.22 8.23
CA SER A 69 -23.50 4.54 8.81
C SER A 69 -23.55 5.87 9.58
N ARG A 70 -22.39 6.51 9.81
CA ARG A 70 -22.24 7.77 10.53
C ARG A 70 -22.43 9.03 9.69
N ILE A 71 -22.48 8.92 8.37
CA ILE A 71 -22.60 10.08 7.47
C ILE A 71 -23.93 10.81 7.69
N GLU A 72 -24.95 10.13 8.24
CA GLU A 72 -26.27 10.67 8.51
C GLU A 72 -26.52 11.07 9.98
N ARG A 73 -25.56 10.83 10.89
CA ARG A 73 -25.72 11.15 12.31
C ARG A 73 -25.17 12.54 12.64
N HIS A 74 -25.91 13.26 13.49
CA HIS A 74 -25.51 14.57 13.99
C HIS A 74 -24.11 14.56 14.67
N PRO A 75 -23.34 15.66 14.57
CA PRO A 75 -21.98 15.75 15.15
C PRO A 75 -21.92 15.58 16.68
N THR A 76 -23.07 15.55 17.36
CA THR A 76 -23.17 15.40 18.81
C THR A 76 -23.33 13.97 19.29
N ASP A 77 -23.56 13.01 18.38
CA ASP A 77 -23.62 11.60 18.78
C ASP A 77 -22.21 11.10 19.05
N SER A 78 -21.99 10.57 20.24
CA SER A 78 -20.73 10.04 20.73
C SER A 78 -20.05 9.18 19.65
N ALA A 79 -18.78 9.45 19.39
CA ALA A 79 -17.94 8.62 18.54
C ALA A 79 -18.14 7.15 18.94
N SER A 80 -18.29 6.21 17.97
CA SER A 80 -18.55 4.82 18.34
C SER A 80 -17.52 4.42 19.39
N GLU A 81 -18.00 3.86 20.48
CA GLU A 81 -17.20 3.41 21.61
C GLU A 81 -16.20 2.30 21.24
N PHE A 82 -16.34 1.73 20.02
CA PHE A 82 -15.53 0.61 19.56
C PHE A 82 -14.60 1.00 18.41
N SER A 83 -13.34 0.63 18.53
CA SER A 83 -12.36 0.73 17.43
C SER A 83 -12.71 -0.20 16.27
N THR A 84 -12.15 0.05 15.09
CA THR A 84 -12.35 -0.82 13.92
C THR A 84 -11.90 -2.25 14.21
N GLU A 85 -10.78 -2.44 14.90
CA GLU A 85 -10.22 -3.73 15.26
C GLU A 85 -11.15 -4.49 16.21
N SER A 86 -11.78 -3.79 17.17
CA SER A 86 -12.79 -4.38 18.06
C SER A 86 -14.02 -4.86 17.31
N LYS A 87 -14.47 -4.08 16.32
CA LYS A 87 -15.60 -4.47 15.45
C LYS A 87 -15.28 -5.71 14.63
N VAL A 88 -14.09 -5.76 14.05
CA VAL A 88 -13.61 -6.95 13.33
C VAL A 88 -13.54 -8.16 14.25
N SER A 89 -13.08 -8.00 15.50
CA SER A 89 -13.07 -9.10 16.48
C SER A 89 -14.45 -9.72 16.70
N VAL A 90 -15.48 -8.88 16.80
CA VAL A 90 -16.87 -9.34 16.95
C VAL A 90 -17.30 -10.12 15.70
N ILE A 91 -17.12 -9.54 14.50
CA ILE A 91 -17.54 -10.17 13.24
C ILE A 91 -16.82 -11.52 13.04
N LYS A 92 -15.50 -11.54 13.29
CA LYS A 92 -14.68 -12.76 13.19
C LYS A 92 -15.21 -13.90 14.09
N ARG A 93 -15.56 -13.57 15.34
CA ARG A 93 -16.13 -14.56 16.27
C ARG A 93 -17.50 -15.09 15.81
N LEU A 94 -18.31 -14.22 15.23
CA LEU A 94 -19.64 -14.58 14.74
C LEU A 94 -19.59 -15.43 13.45
N LEU A 95 -18.66 -15.12 12.55
CA LEU A 95 -18.51 -15.83 11.27
C LEU A 95 -17.68 -17.11 11.39
N GLY A 96 -16.77 -17.20 12.36
CA GLY A 96 -15.91 -18.36 12.52
C GLY A 96 -15.11 -18.68 11.25
N ASN A 97 -15.36 -19.81 10.64
CA ASN A 97 -14.66 -20.29 9.45
C ASN A 97 -15.00 -19.50 8.17
N ASP A 98 -16.14 -18.82 8.12
CA ASP A 98 -16.59 -18.07 6.94
C ASP A 98 -15.93 -16.67 6.84
N TYR A 99 -15.22 -16.25 7.88
CA TYR A 99 -14.55 -14.94 7.94
C TYR A 99 -13.54 -14.72 6.80
N VAL A 100 -12.59 -15.63 6.62
CA VAL A 100 -11.54 -15.48 5.60
C VAL A 100 -12.11 -15.63 4.17
N PRO A 101 -12.96 -16.62 3.86
CA PRO A 101 -13.62 -16.69 2.55
C PRO A 101 -14.41 -15.43 2.19
N LEU A 102 -15.14 -14.85 3.14
CA LEU A 102 -15.88 -13.61 2.91
C LEU A 102 -14.93 -12.44 2.59
N LEU A 103 -13.86 -12.28 3.37
CA LEU A 103 -12.88 -11.22 3.15
C LEU A 103 -12.16 -11.37 1.80
N GLN A 104 -11.79 -12.61 1.43
CA GLN A 104 -11.25 -12.93 0.11
C GLN A 104 -12.19 -12.51 -1.02
N ASN A 105 -13.46 -12.85 -0.91
CA ASN A 105 -14.45 -12.46 -1.90
C ASN A 105 -14.60 -10.94 -2.02
N ILE A 106 -14.63 -10.21 -0.90
CA ILE A 106 -14.75 -8.75 -0.90
C ILE A 106 -13.54 -8.11 -1.60
N ILE A 107 -12.33 -8.53 -1.26
CA ILE A 107 -11.09 -7.96 -1.82
C ILE A 107 -11.03 -8.21 -3.34
N TYR A 108 -11.22 -9.45 -3.78
CA TYR A 108 -10.99 -9.83 -5.17
C TYR A 108 -12.22 -9.66 -6.09
N SER A 109 -13.43 -9.50 -5.56
CA SER A 109 -14.60 -9.17 -6.39
C SER A 109 -14.51 -7.79 -7.05
N GLN A 110 -13.73 -6.87 -6.45
CA GLN A 110 -13.53 -5.52 -6.98
C GLN A 110 -12.29 -5.39 -7.87
N ALA A 111 -11.43 -6.40 -7.88
CA ALA A 111 -10.18 -6.43 -8.64
C ALA A 111 -9.98 -7.81 -9.28
N THR A 112 -10.90 -8.18 -10.19
CA THR A 112 -10.79 -9.42 -10.94
C THR A 112 -9.61 -9.38 -11.91
N LYS A 113 -9.16 -10.53 -12.38
CA LYS A 113 -8.10 -10.62 -13.40
C LYS A 113 -8.46 -9.79 -14.65
N GLU A 114 -9.71 -9.84 -15.09
CA GLU A 114 -10.20 -9.06 -16.23
C GLU A 114 -10.14 -7.55 -15.96
N ASP A 115 -10.50 -7.12 -14.74
CA ASP A 115 -10.37 -5.71 -14.33
C ASP A 115 -8.93 -5.24 -14.35
N MET A 116 -8.00 -6.06 -13.88
CA MET A 116 -6.56 -5.76 -13.88
C MET A 116 -5.99 -5.69 -15.30
N GLU A 117 -6.33 -6.64 -16.18
CA GLU A 117 -5.92 -6.62 -17.60
C GLU A 117 -6.48 -5.39 -18.32
N LYS A 118 -7.75 -5.05 -18.09
CA LYS A 118 -8.37 -3.83 -18.63
C LYS A 118 -7.69 -2.56 -18.13
N GLY A 119 -7.41 -2.49 -16.83
CA GLY A 119 -6.69 -1.37 -16.21
C GLY A 119 -5.28 -1.22 -16.78
N CYS A 120 -4.55 -2.31 -16.97
CA CYS A 120 -3.24 -2.33 -17.60
C CYS A 120 -3.30 -1.75 -19.04
N ASN A 121 -4.21 -2.25 -19.87
CA ASN A 121 -4.37 -1.75 -21.23
C ASN A 121 -4.71 -0.25 -21.28
N GLN A 122 -5.58 0.22 -20.39
CA GLN A 122 -5.89 1.65 -20.27
C GLN A 122 -4.67 2.47 -19.87
N TYR A 123 -3.90 1.99 -18.88
CA TYR A 123 -2.67 2.63 -18.42
C TYR A 123 -1.64 2.76 -19.55
N LEU A 124 -1.39 1.68 -20.29
CA LEU A 124 -0.46 1.64 -21.42
C LEU A 124 -0.88 2.55 -22.57
N MET A 125 -2.18 2.63 -22.91
CA MET A 125 -2.69 3.46 -24.01
C MET A 125 -2.63 4.96 -23.69
N GLN A 126 -2.86 5.36 -22.46
CA GLN A 126 -3.03 6.74 -22.06
C GLN A 126 -1.76 7.34 -21.45
N GLY A 127 -0.80 6.50 -21.10
CA GLY A 127 0.43 6.90 -20.41
C GLY A 127 0.16 7.47 -19.01
N ALA A 128 1.20 7.97 -18.39
CA ALA A 128 1.13 8.56 -17.06
C ALA A 128 0.20 9.78 -16.92
N ASN A 129 -0.40 10.27 -18.02
CA ASN A 129 -1.18 11.52 -18.05
C ASN A 129 -2.69 11.34 -17.83
N SER A 130 -3.21 10.12 -17.64
CA SER A 130 -4.65 9.88 -17.54
C SER A 130 -5.07 9.35 -16.17
N GLY A 131 -5.53 10.26 -15.30
CA GLY A 131 -6.05 9.95 -13.97
C GLY A 131 -7.38 9.18 -13.91
N ASN A 132 -7.96 8.86 -15.06
CA ASN A 132 -9.23 8.15 -15.15
C ASN A 132 -9.04 6.64 -15.38
N THR A 133 -7.82 6.14 -15.26
CA THR A 133 -7.51 4.72 -15.45
C THR A 133 -7.82 3.94 -14.16
N THR A 134 -8.50 2.83 -14.30
CA THR A 134 -8.73 1.89 -13.19
C THR A 134 -7.36 1.38 -12.70
N PHE A 135 -7.14 1.38 -11.38
CA PHE A 135 -5.88 1.02 -10.73
C PHE A 135 -4.65 1.86 -11.17
N TYR A 136 -4.86 3.10 -11.60
CA TYR A 136 -3.77 3.98 -12.04
C TYR A 136 -2.58 4.04 -11.08
N SER A 137 -2.84 4.30 -9.81
CA SER A 137 -1.77 4.40 -8.79
C SER A 137 -0.96 3.12 -8.67
N LEU A 138 -1.64 1.97 -8.74
CA LEU A 138 -1.00 0.66 -8.64
C LEU A 138 -0.06 0.40 -9.83
N PHE A 139 -0.51 0.69 -11.06
CA PHE A 139 0.33 0.56 -12.25
C PHE A 139 1.48 1.57 -12.25
N ALA A 140 1.26 2.81 -11.79
CA ALA A 140 2.32 3.80 -11.65
C ALA A 140 3.41 3.37 -10.65
N ILE A 141 3.02 2.78 -9.52
CA ILE A 141 3.96 2.20 -8.55
C ILE A 141 4.69 1.00 -9.16
N ALA A 142 3.99 0.12 -9.88
CA ALA A 142 4.60 -1.02 -10.55
C ALA A 142 5.63 -0.58 -11.61
N GLU A 143 5.30 0.44 -12.43
CA GLU A 143 6.22 1.06 -13.37
C GLU A 143 7.44 1.67 -12.67
N PHE A 144 7.22 2.39 -11.56
CA PHE A 144 8.29 2.97 -10.76
C PHE A 144 9.27 1.89 -10.24
N ILE A 145 8.76 0.76 -9.77
CA ILE A 145 9.58 -0.39 -9.35
C ILE A 145 10.37 -0.95 -10.52
N LEU A 146 9.74 -1.08 -11.69
CA LEU A 146 10.39 -1.64 -12.87
C LEU A 146 11.49 -0.73 -13.44
N LYS A 147 11.31 0.58 -13.36
CA LYS A 147 12.26 1.59 -13.86
C LYS A 147 13.47 1.82 -12.94
N HIS A 148 13.37 1.52 -11.65
CA HIS A 148 14.38 1.90 -10.66
C HIS A 148 14.98 0.69 -9.94
N ASP A 149 16.18 0.27 -10.33
CA ASP A 149 16.88 -0.89 -9.75
C ASP A 149 17.29 -0.70 -8.28
N ASN A 150 17.37 0.55 -7.81
CA ASN A 150 17.63 0.88 -6.42
C ASN A 150 16.43 0.66 -5.48
N ILE A 151 15.22 0.39 -5.99
CA ILE A 151 14.10 -0.07 -5.18
C ILE A 151 14.32 -1.56 -4.87
N ARG A 152 14.50 -1.88 -3.59
CA ARG A 152 14.95 -3.21 -3.14
C ARG A 152 13.84 -4.12 -2.68
N ALA A 153 12.79 -3.55 -2.14
CA ALA A 153 11.66 -4.29 -1.59
C ALA A 153 10.41 -3.41 -1.49
N VAL A 154 9.29 -4.07 -1.26
CA VAL A 154 8.04 -3.44 -0.83
C VAL A 154 7.61 -4.04 0.50
N VAL A 155 7.10 -3.21 1.40
CA VAL A 155 6.33 -3.60 2.58
C VAL A 155 4.89 -3.18 2.34
N SER A 156 4.02 -4.14 2.07
CA SER A 156 2.60 -3.90 1.82
C SER A 156 1.77 -4.22 3.06
N TYR A 157 1.03 -3.23 3.55
CA TYR A 157 0.04 -3.43 4.61
C TYR A 157 -1.32 -3.91 4.05
N ASN A 158 -1.43 -4.00 2.72
CA ASN A 158 -2.59 -4.57 2.05
C ASN A 158 -2.54 -6.09 2.12
N PHE A 159 -3.71 -6.72 2.07
CA PHE A 159 -3.85 -8.19 2.20
C PHE A 159 -3.81 -8.92 0.86
N ASP A 160 -3.78 -8.19 -0.25
CA ASP A 160 -3.88 -8.71 -1.61
C ASP A 160 -2.52 -8.78 -2.32
N ASN A 161 -2.52 -9.35 -3.53
CA ASN A 161 -1.36 -9.42 -4.42
C ASN A 161 -1.49 -8.52 -5.65
N LEU A 162 -2.32 -7.50 -5.60
CA LEU A 162 -2.60 -6.66 -6.77
C LEU A 162 -1.34 -5.99 -7.33
N LEU A 163 -0.41 -5.58 -6.46
CA LEU A 163 0.87 -5.04 -6.91
C LEU A 163 1.70 -6.09 -7.67
N THR A 164 1.75 -7.33 -7.17
CA THR A 164 2.42 -8.44 -7.85
C THR A 164 1.82 -8.68 -9.23
N GLN A 165 0.49 -8.65 -9.34
CA GLN A 165 -0.21 -8.77 -10.62
C GLN A 165 0.10 -7.59 -11.55
N ALA A 166 0.07 -6.36 -11.05
CA ALA A 166 0.37 -5.16 -11.84
C ALA A 166 1.80 -5.20 -12.41
N ILE A 167 2.79 -5.58 -11.61
CA ILE A 167 4.18 -5.75 -12.08
C ILE A 167 4.24 -6.80 -13.19
N ARG A 168 3.64 -7.98 -13.00
CA ARG A 168 3.63 -9.06 -13.98
C ARG A 168 2.94 -8.66 -15.29
N LEU A 169 1.84 -7.91 -15.21
CA LEU A 169 1.14 -7.41 -16.40
C LEU A 169 2.01 -6.42 -17.17
N LEU A 170 2.64 -5.46 -16.51
CA LEU A 170 3.53 -4.51 -17.17
C LEU A 170 4.77 -5.18 -17.78
N GLN A 171 5.29 -6.25 -17.19
CA GLN A 171 6.40 -7.03 -17.74
C GLN A 171 6.07 -7.72 -19.07
N GLN A 172 4.78 -7.94 -19.36
CA GLN A 172 4.34 -8.50 -20.64
C GLN A 172 4.38 -7.47 -21.79
N HIS A 173 4.59 -6.18 -21.48
CA HIS A 173 4.59 -5.05 -22.39
C HIS A 173 5.89 -4.25 -22.37
N PRO A 174 7.06 -4.88 -22.56
CA PRO A 174 8.35 -4.19 -22.49
C PRO A 174 8.50 -3.07 -23.52
N GLU A 175 7.78 -3.13 -24.64
CA GLU A 175 7.75 -2.13 -25.70
C GLU A 175 7.24 -0.76 -25.22
N HIS A 176 6.40 -0.72 -24.18
CA HIS A 176 5.87 0.52 -23.61
C HIS A 176 6.97 1.39 -22.98
N PHE A 177 8.02 0.77 -22.49
CA PHE A 177 9.08 1.46 -21.73
C PHE A 177 10.23 1.99 -22.63
N GLY A 178 10.11 1.83 -23.95
CA GLY A 178 11.11 2.26 -24.92
C GLY A 178 12.41 1.44 -24.89
N ASN A 179 13.30 1.71 -25.86
CA ASN A 179 14.59 1.00 -25.99
C ASN A 179 15.69 1.53 -25.03
N GLY A 180 15.30 2.24 -23.97
CA GLY A 180 16.25 2.80 -23.01
C GLY A 180 16.96 1.71 -22.21
N LYS A 181 18.27 1.88 -22.00
CA LYS A 181 19.13 1.01 -21.16
C LYS A 181 18.66 0.89 -19.71
N CYS A 182 17.56 1.57 -19.34
CA CYS A 182 17.13 1.81 -17.97
C CYS A 182 16.34 0.66 -17.34
N CYS A 183 15.94 -0.38 -18.09
CA CYS A 183 14.99 -1.36 -17.59
C CYS A 183 15.56 -2.77 -17.57
N GLN A 184 16.61 -2.98 -16.77
CA GLN A 184 17.14 -4.35 -16.58
C GLN A 184 16.06 -5.32 -16.08
N ARG A 185 15.13 -4.85 -15.25
CA ARG A 185 14.05 -5.65 -14.69
C ARG A 185 12.96 -6.03 -15.69
N LEU A 186 12.69 -5.18 -16.68
CA LEU A 186 11.71 -5.45 -17.74
C LEU A 186 12.18 -6.53 -18.70
N ASN A 187 13.47 -6.53 -19.02
CA ASN A 187 14.07 -7.49 -19.94
C ASN A 187 14.64 -8.72 -19.22
N CYS A 188 14.46 -8.81 -17.91
CA CYS A 188 14.98 -9.88 -17.09
C CYS A 188 13.88 -10.92 -16.87
N GLU A 189 13.86 -12.00 -17.62
CA GLU A 189 12.96 -13.15 -17.41
C GLU A 189 13.06 -13.72 -15.98
N SER A 190 14.15 -13.44 -15.30
CA SER A 190 14.39 -13.89 -13.92
C SER A 190 13.83 -12.93 -12.86
N PHE A 191 13.45 -11.69 -13.21
CA PHE A 191 12.85 -10.77 -12.22
C PHE A 191 11.45 -11.20 -11.85
N ARG A 192 11.27 -11.66 -10.59
CA ARG A 192 10.01 -12.21 -10.09
C ARG A 192 9.56 -11.47 -8.84
N PRO A 193 8.47 -10.69 -8.91
CA PRO A 193 7.81 -10.19 -7.71
C PRO A 193 7.25 -11.39 -6.91
N THR A 194 7.57 -11.43 -5.62
CA THR A 194 7.23 -12.54 -4.74
C THR A 194 6.63 -12.04 -3.44
N ASP A 195 5.39 -12.47 -3.16
CA ASP A 195 4.68 -12.11 -1.93
C ASP A 195 5.19 -12.97 -0.75
N ILE A 196 5.64 -12.30 0.33
CA ILE A 196 6.22 -12.90 1.53
C ILE A 196 5.30 -12.60 2.72
N TYR A 197 4.69 -13.63 3.31
CA TYR A 197 3.69 -13.49 4.36
C TYR A 197 3.80 -14.54 5.48
N SER A 198 4.69 -15.53 5.37
CA SER A 198 4.78 -16.65 6.32
C SER A 198 6.15 -16.81 6.98
N GLY A 199 6.99 -15.78 6.97
CA GLY A 199 8.33 -15.82 7.51
C GLY A 199 9.41 -15.55 6.48
N TRP A 200 10.66 -15.82 6.84
CA TRP A 200 11.77 -15.73 5.91
C TRP A 200 11.60 -16.79 4.81
N THR A 201 11.79 -16.39 3.57
CA THR A 201 11.78 -17.36 2.48
C THR A 201 13.01 -18.25 2.60
N ASP A 202 12.84 -19.55 2.41
CA ASP A 202 13.97 -20.50 2.27
C ASP A 202 14.72 -20.27 0.96
N GLU A 203 14.18 -19.47 0.05
CA GLU A 203 14.85 -19.08 -1.18
C GLU A 203 15.90 -18.00 -0.87
N PRO A 204 17.17 -18.23 -1.29
CA PRO A 204 18.20 -17.22 -1.12
C PRO A 204 17.79 -15.93 -1.85
N PHE A 205 18.02 -14.78 -1.23
CA PHE A 205 17.86 -13.48 -1.88
C PHE A 205 18.77 -13.42 -3.11
N THR A 206 18.22 -13.79 -4.24
CA THR A 206 18.89 -13.64 -5.54
C THR A 206 18.44 -12.32 -6.15
N ASN A 207 19.23 -11.76 -7.06
CA ASN A 207 18.81 -10.57 -7.83
C ASN A 207 17.54 -10.83 -8.67
N ALA A 208 17.11 -12.09 -8.76
CA ALA A 208 15.92 -12.54 -9.46
C ALA A 208 14.63 -12.40 -8.66
N VAL A 209 14.70 -12.36 -7.33
CA VAL A 209 13.50 -12.27 -6.47
C VAL A 209 13.34 -10.83 -5.98
N PHE A 210 12.20 -10.22 -6.31
CA PHE A 210 11.82 -8.92 -5.78
C PHE A 210 10.79 -9.14 -4.66
N PRO A 211 11.16 -8.93 -3.38
CA PRO A 211 10.30 -9.26 -2.26
C PRO A 211 9.24 -8.20 -2.02
N ILE A 212 7.99 -8.65 -1.83
CA ILE A 212 6.85 -7.88 -1.37
C ILE A 212 6.41 -8.49 -0.04
N TYR A 213 6.74 -7.83 1.07
CA TYR A 213 6.46 -8.31 2.42
C TYR A 213 5.07 -7.88 2.87
N HIS A 214 4.29 -8.80 3.43
CA HIS A 214 2.97 -8.55 3.99
C HIS A 214 2.96 -8.72 5.51
N PRO A 215 3.39 -7.72 6.30
CA PRO A 215 3.50 -7.85 7.76
C PRO A 215 2.15 -8.01 8.45
N HIS A 216 1.07 -7.53 7.85
CA HIS A 216 -0.29 -7.71 8.35
C HIS A 216 -0.98 -8.98 7.83
N GLY A 217 -0.23 -9.80 7.08
CA GLY A 217 -0.75 -11.03 6.49
C GLY A 217 -1.21 -10.87 5.05
N TYR A 218 -1.72 -11.95 4.49
CA TYR A 218 -1.99 -12.08 3.08
C TYR A 218 -3.21 -12.96 2.85
N ILE A 219 -4.05 -12.58 1.90
CA ILE A 219 -5.19 -13.35 1.42
C ILE A 219 -4.93 -13.70 -0.04
N GLN A 220 -4.84 -14.98 -0.32
CA GLN A 220 -4.59 -15.46 -1.68
C GLN A 220 -5.79 -15.17 -2.60
N PRO A 221 -5.55 -14.87 -3.89
CA PRO A 221 -6.65 -14.80 -4.85
C PRO A 221 -7.35 -16.16 -4.98
N PRO A 222 -8.65 -16.18 -5.31
CA PRO A 222 -9.44 -17.42 -5.37
C PRO A 222 -8.88 -18.47 -6.33
N GLU A 223 -8.24 -18.04 -7.41
CA GLU A 223 -7.69 -18.93 -8.44
C GLU A 223 -6.32 -19.55 -8.04
N GLU A 224 -5.63 -18.98 -7.06
CA GLU A 224 -4.30 -19.42 -6.62
C GLU A 224 -4.32 -20.17 -5.29
N LEU A 225 -5.46 -20.77 -4.91
CA LEU A 225 -5.56 -21.49 -3.65
C LEU A 225 -4.55 -22.62 -3.57
N ILE A 226 -3.47 -22.41 -2.83
CA ILE A 226 -2.52 -23.47 -2.49
C ILE A 226 -3.08 -24.19 -1.28
N PRO A 227 -3.42 -25.49 -1.39
CA PRO A 227 -3.86 -26.28 -0.26
C PRO A 227 -2.85 -26.19 0.88
N ASN A 228 -3.31 -25.96 2.10
CA ASN A 228 -2.51 -25.89 3.34
C ASN A 228 -1.78 -24.56 3.65
N LYS A 229 -1.83 -23.52 2.82
CA LYS A 229 -1.40 -22.21 3.28
C LYS A 229 -2.53 -21.53 4.05
N ARG A 230 -2.31 -21.25 5.32
CA ARG A 230 -3.29 -20.52 6.15
C ARG A 230 -3.27 -19.06 5.73
N ASN A 231 -4.39 -18.56 5.22
CA ASN A 231 -4.63 -17.13 5.09
C ASN A 231 -4.67 -16.53 6.49
N GLN A 232 -3.63 -15.84 6.89
CA GLN A 232 -3.56 -15.16 8.17
C GLN A 232 -3.52 -13.66 7.92
N VAL A 233 -4.38 -12.94 8.60
CA VAL A 233 -4.45 -11.48 8.52
C VAL A 233 -4.47 -10.89 9.91
N VAL A 234 -3.89 -9.71 10.07
CA VAL A 234 -3.91 -8.93 11.31
C VAL A 234 -4.95 -7.83 11.16
N MET A 235 -6.19 -8.13 11.54
CA MET A 235 -7.33 -7.20 11.44
C MET A 235 -8.08 -7.05 12.76
N SER A 236 -8.15 -8.13 13.56
CA SER A 236 -8.83 -8.11 14.85
C SER A 236 -7.92 -7.59 15.96
N MET A 237 -8.53 -7.12 17.04
CA MET A 237 -7.80 -6.63 18.22
C MET A 237 -6.87 -7.70 18.79
N GLU A 238 -7.30 -8.97 18.83
CA GLU A 238 -6.51 -10.08 19.32
C GLU A 238 -5.26 -10.30 18.45
N GLU A 239 -5.41 -10.31 17.13
CA GLU A 239 -4.32 -10.47 16.17
C GLU A 239 -3.32 -9.30 16.27
N PHE A 240 -3.84 -8.09 16.48
CA PHE A 240 -3.05 -6.90 16.67
C PHE A 240 -2.18 -6.99 17.92
N TYR A 241 -2.77 -7.42 19.05
CA TYR A 241 -2.03 -7.63 20.31
C TYR A 241 -1.02 -8.76 20.21
N ASP A 242 -1.36 -9.85 19.53
CA ASP A 242 -0.44 -10.98 19.35
C ASP A 242 0.75 -10.58 18.46
N SER A 243 0.50 -9.82 17.40
CA SER A 243 1.56 -9.22 16.59
C SER A 243 2.44 -8.27 17.42
N ALA A 244 1.84 -7.42 18.23
CA ALA A 244 2.57 -6.46 19.06
C ALA A 244 3.47 -7.11 20.12
N LYS A 245 3.03 -8.24 20.71
CA LYS A 245 3.82 -9.01 21.69
C LYS A 245 5.02 -9.72 21.06
N ALA A 246 4.92 -10.08 19.79
CA ALA A 246 5.98 -10.78 19.07
C ALA A 246 7.08 -9.82 18.60
N VAL A 247 7.76 -9.15 19.53
CA VAL A 247 8.79 -8.12 19.23
C VAL A 247 9.89 -8.64 18.31
N TYR A 248 10.23 -9.91 18.40
CA TYR A 248 11.22 -10.57 17.54
C TYR A 248 10.62 -11.29 16.34
N SER A 249 9.37 -10.98 16.00
CA SER A 249 8.75 -11.54 14.80
C SER A 249 9.48 -11.05 13.55
N TRP A 250 9.46 -11.85 12.49
CA TRP A 250 10.02 -11.46 11.21
C TRP A 250 9.39 -10.16 10.68
N GLN A 251 8.11 -9.94 10.95
CA GLN A 251 7.37 -8.74 10.53
C GLN A 251 8.02 -7.47 11.12
N HIS A 252 8.29 -7.48 12.43
CA HIS A 252 8.92 -6.33 13.08
C HIS A 252 10.39 -6.19 12.70
N ALA A 253 11.14 -7.29 12.72
CA ALA A 253 12.56 -7.28 12.37
C ALA A 253 12.81 -6.75 10.97
N THR A 254 12.01 -7.17 9.99
CA THR A 254 12.10 -6.71 8.60
C THR A 254 11.79 -5.21 8.47
N GLN A 255 10.72 -4.74 9.10
CA GLN A 255 10.36 -3.33 9.05
C GLN A 255 11.40 -2.44 9.73
N ILE A 256 11.87 -2.81 10.92
CA ILE A 256 12.94 -2.08 11.62
C ILE A 256 14.19 -2.05 10.76
N HIS A 257 14.62 -3.18 10.21
CA HIS A 257 15.79 -3.23 9.33
C HIS A 257 15.66 -2.26 8.15
N PHE A 258 14.52 -2.20 7.48
CA PHE A 258 14.31 -1.27 6.39
C PHE A 258 14.30 0.19 6.84
N LEU A 259 13.59 0.50 7.91
CA LEU A 259 13.49 1.85 8.45
C LEU A 259 14.85 2.41 8.91
N THR A 260 15.79 1.55 9.30
CA THR A 260 17.10 1.95 9.83
C THR A 260 18.20 1.98 8.75
N HIS A 261 18.07 1.23 7.65
CA HIS A 261 19.16 1.07 6.69
C HIS A 261 18.84 1.55 5.26
N TYR A 262 17.57 1.86 4.97
CA TYR A 262 17.13 2.22 3.62
C TYR A 262 16.42 3.57 3.62
N MET A 263 16.40 4.19 2.47
CA MET A 263 15.44 5.26 2.21
C MET A 263 14.04 4.63 2.12
N CYS A 264 13.10 5.14 2.90
CA CYS A 264 11.75 4.60 2.96
C CYS A 264 10.75 5.59 2.38
N ILE A 265 9.84 5.09 1.52
CA ILE A 265 8.79 5.90 0.91
C ILE A 265 7.43 5.31 1.27
N TYR A 266 6.67 6.02 2.08
CA TYR A 266 5.30 5.66 2.42
C TYR A 266 4.33 6.19 1.36
N ILE A 267 3.48 5.32 0.82
CA ILE A 267 2.49 5.63 -0.22
C ILE A 267 1.14 5.05 0.19
N GLY A 268 0.11 5.90 0.27
CA GLY A 268 -1.24 5.46 0.55
C GLY A 268 -1.49 4.89 1.95
N ALA A 269 -0.52 4.95 2.85
CA ALA A 269 -0.66 4.53 4.23
C ALA A 269 -1.27 5.66 5.08
N SER A 270 -2.18 5.32 6.00
CA SER A 270 -2.77 6.32 6.89
C SER A 270 -1.86 6.74 8.04
N LEU A 271 -0.88 5.92 8.39
CA LEU A 271 -0.02 6.03 9.56
C LEU A 271 -0.79 6.12 10.90
N THR A 272 -2.04 5.64 10.92
CA THR A 272 -2.87 5.59 12.13
C THR A 272 -2.66 4.31 12.94
N ASP A 273 -2.04 3.30 12.34
CA ASP A 273 -1.70 2.05 12.98
C ASP A 273 -0.65 2.27 14.08
N MET A 274 -0.98 1.87 15.31
CA MET A 274 -0.10 2.04 16.47
C MET A 274 1.22 1.26 16.36
N ASN A 275 1.23 0.11 15.68
CA ASN A 275 2.46 -0.64 15.44
C ASN A 275 3.37 0.08 14.47
N MET A 276 2.81 0.65 13.39
CA MET A 276 3.56 1.51 12.48
C MET A 276 4.17 2.71 13.20
N GLN A 277 3.38 3.42 14.00
CA GLN A 277 3.85 4.60 14.76
C GLN A 277 4.96 4.22 15.73
N ARG A 278 4.84 3.07 16.41
CA ARG A 278 5.88 2.56 17.29
C ARG A 278 7.18 2.25 16.56
N LEU A 279 7.09 1.61 15.39
CA LEU A 279 8.27 1.28 14.58
C LEU A 279 8.94 2.54 14.02
N LEU A 280 8.16 3.54 13.58
CA LEU A 280 8.68 4.84 13.17
C LEU A 280 9.39 5.57 14.32
N SER A 281 8.77 5.59 15.50
CA SER A 281 9.39 6.21 16.69
C SER A 281 10.68 5.51 17.09
N PHE A 282 10.75 4.18 16.96
CA PHE A 282 11.98 3.43 17.22
C PHE A 282 13.09 3.79 16.22
N ALA A 283 12.76 3.85 14.94
CA ALA A 283 13.71 4.22 13.90
C ALA A 283 14.21 5.68 14.04
N ASP A 284 13.36 6.59 14.50
CA ASP A 284 13.71 8.00 14.75
C ASP A 284 14.77 8.14 15.85
N ILE A 285 14.64 7.38 16.94
CA ILE A 285 15.61 7.38 18.04
C ILE A 285 17.00 6.91 17.57
N GLU A 286 17.05 5.95 16.65
CA GLU A 286 18.31 5.33 16.21
C GLU A 286 19.05 6.15 15.12
N HIS A 287 18.32 6.89 14.22
CA HIS A 287 18.92 7.32 12.96
C HIS A 287 18.59 8.74 12.47
N ASN A 288 17.93 9.62 13.21
CA ASN A 288 17.49 10.93 12.69
C ASN A 288 16.83 10.80 11.30
N ASN A 289 15.56 10.52 11.22
CA ASN A 289 14.73 10.12 10.06
C ASN A 289 14.81 10.98 8.76
N GLU A 290 15.99 11.48 8.38
CA GLU A 290 16.17 12.26 7.14
C GLU A 290 15.91 11.43 5.86
N SER A 291 15.73 10.13 5.99
CA SER A 291 15.55 9.20 4.87
C SER A 291 14.13 8.64 4.74
N ILE A 292 13.15 9.17 5.49
CA ILE A 292 11.76 8.69 5.41
C ILE A 292 10.88 9.74 4.75
N TYR A 293 10.34 9.39 3.59
CA TYR A 293 9.41 10.20 2.82
C TYR A 293 7.99 9.68 2.97
N TYR A 294 7.03 10.60 3.03
CA TYR A 294 5.62 10.29 3.07
C TYR A 294 4.87 11.01 1.94
N LEU A 295 4.41 10.24 0.97
CA LEU A 295 3.64 10.74 -0.16
C LEU A 295 2.18 10.89 0.24
N MET A 296 1.65 12.10 0.12
CA MET A 296 0.34 12.43 0.65
C MET A 296 -0.47 13.31 -0.31
N ARG A 297 -1.75 12.97 -0.48
CA ARG A 297 -2.68 13.88 -1.14
C ARG A 297 -3.20 14.93 -0.16
N VAL A 298 -3.06 16.21 -0.51
CA VAL A 298 -3.50 17.34 0.31
C VAL A 298 -4.48 18.21 -0.46
N ASN A 299 -5.77 17.94 -0.29
CA ASN A 299 -6.83 18.61 -1.02
C ASN A 299 -7.84 19.38 -0.14
N ASN A 300 -7.73 19.30 1.18
CA ASN A 300 -8.63 19.97 2.14
C ASN A 300 -7.89 20.36 3.44
N ALA A 301 -8.58 21.07 4.33
CA ALA A 301 -8.02 21.54 5.59
C ALA A 301 -7.58 20.39 6.52
N GLN A 302 -8.32 19.29 6.54
CA GLN A 302 -7.99 18.13 7.37
C GLN A 302 -6.72 17.45 6.89
N SER A 303 -6.53 17.30 5.59
CA SER A 303 -5.30 16.71 5.02
C SER A 303 -4.08 17.63 5.21
N ARG A 304 -4.27 18.97 5.21
CA ARG A 304 -3.20 19.92 5.57
C ARG A 304 -2.79 19.78 7.04
N LEU A 305 -3.72 19.60 7.95
CA LEU A 305 -3.44 19.37 9.36
C LEU A 305 -2.67 18.05 9.56
N LYS A 306 -3.08 16.97 8.87
CA LYS A 306 -2.33 15.70 8.87
C LYS A 306 -0.92 15.86 8.34
N SER A 307 -0.72 16.61 7.24
CA SER A 307 0.60 16.90 6.70
C SER A 307 1.50 17.59 7.73
N PHE A 308 0.98 18.59 8.43
CA PHE A 308 1.70 19.27 9.51
C PHE A 308 2.08 18.30 10.65
N PHE A 309 1.14 17.45 11.07
CA PHE A 309 1.37 16.45 12.12
C PHE A 309 2.48 15.46 11.73
N HIS A 310 2.48 14.97 10.49
CA HIS A 310 3.52 14.07 10.01
C HIS A 310 4.89 14.75 9.91
N THR A 311 4.93 16.01 9.48
CA THR A 311 6.18 16.79 9.47
C THR A 311 6.71 16.99 10.89
N ALA A 312 5.83 17.25 11.87
CA ALA A 312 6.22 17.37 13.27
C ALA A 312 6.76 16.04 13.86
N ASN A 313 6.43 14.90 13.26
CA ASN A 313 6.98 13.59 13.58
C ASN A 313 8.18 13.21 12.69
N HIS A 314 8.93 14.19 12.21
CA HIS A 314 10.18 14.03 11.44
C HIS A 314 10.02 13.31 10.09
N LEU A 315 8.82 13.18 9.54
CA LEU A 315 8.62 12.65 8.20
C LEU A 315 8.77 13.75 7.14
N ARG A 316 9.48 13.45 6.06
CA ARG A 316 9.60 14.34 4.91
C ARG A 316 8.33 14.22 4.05
N VAL A 317 7.33 15.06 4.33
CA VAL A 317 6.05 15.00 3.61
C VAL A 317 6.21 15.58 2.21
N VAL A 318 5.90 14.75 1.22
CA VAL A 318 5.75 15.13 -0.19
C VAL A 318 4.26 15.21 -0.48
N ALA A 319 3.74 16.42 -0.54
CA ALA A 319 2.30 16.66 -0.69
C ALA A 319 1.96 17.12 -2.10
N SER A 320 0.90 16.56 -2.66
CA SER A 320 0.26 16.98 -3.90
C SER A 320 -1.25 17.03 -3.72
N ASP A 321 -1.94 17.83 -4.51
CA ASP A 321 -3.39 17.85 -4.59
C ASP A 321 -3.94 16.58 -5.29
N ASN A 322 -3.10 15.96 -6.12
CA ASN A 322 -3.42 14.76 -6.88
C ASN A 322 -2.22 13.79 -6.91
N TYR A 323 -2.46 12.51 -6.60
CA TYR A 323 -1.46 11.45 -6.71
C TYR A 323 -0.94 11.28 -8.14
N GLN A 324 -1.77 11.51 -9.15
CA GLN A 324 -1.34 11.42 -10.54
C GLN A 324 -0.20 12.38 -10.86
N ASN A 325 -0.32 13.64 -10.44
CA ASN A 325 0.75 14.62 -10.63
C ASN A 325 2.04 14.16 -9.94
N LEU A 326 1.92 13.60 -8.74
CA LEU A 326 3.05 13.09 -7.98
C LEU A 326 3.74 11.93 -8.70
N TYR A 327 2.98 10.96 -9.20
CA TYR A 327 3.56 9.85 -9.97
C TYR A 327 4.16 10.31 -11.30
N ASN A 328 3.53 11.26 -11.99
CA ASN A 328 4.09 11.83 -13.22
C ASN A 328 5.45 12.47 -12.97
N GLU A 329 5.62 13.20 -11.88
CA GLU A 329 6.91 13.78 -11.49
C GLU A 329 7.95 12.69 -11.16
N LEU A 330 7.55 11.62 -10.49
CA LEU A 330 8.43 10.50 -10.14
C LEU A 330 8.81 9.63 -11.35
N LEU A 331 7.94 9.53 -12.35
CA LEU A 331 8.14 8.70 -13.55
C LEU A 331 8.75 9.47 -14.73
N ASN A 332 8.82 10.81 -14.63
CA ASN A 332 9.26 11.65 -15.74
C ASN A 332 10.78 11.69 -15.86
N ASP A 333 11.33 10.96 -16.83
CA ASP A 333 12.77 10.88 -17.09
C ASP A 333 13.37 12.24 -17.52
N ASN A 334 12.58 13.18 -18.08
CA ASN A 334 13.07 14.48 -18.54
C ASN A 334 13.48 15.43 -17.41
N ASN A 335 12.93 15.28 -16.21
CA ASN A 335 13.43 15.99 -15.03
C ASN A 335 14.87 15.57 -14.68
N TYR A 336 15.40 14.57 -15.38
CA TYR A 336 16.70 13.96 -15.15
C TYR A 336 17.83 14.54 -16.00
N VAL A 337 17.57 15.29 -17.05
CA VAL A 337 18.59 15.70 -18.04
C VAL A 337 19.08 17.14 -17.86
N GLN A 338 18.32 18.02 -17.20
CA GLN A 338 18.66 19.48 -17.21
C GLN A 338 19.78 19.92 -16.27
N GLU A 339 20.24 19.12 -15.30
CA GLU A 339 21.32 19.56 -14.38
C GLU A 339 22.75 19.21 -14.84
N THR A 340 22.92 18.32 -15.82
CA THR A 340 24.27 17.97 -16.30
C THR A 340 24.82 18.95 -17.34
N GLU A 341 23.99 19.77 -17.97
CA GLU A 341 24.45 20.74 -18.98
C GLU A 341 24.85 22.11 -18.42
N ASN A 342 24.51 22.42 -17.17
CA ASN A 342 24.81 23.73 -16.57
C ASN A 342 26.11 23.80 -15.73
N THR A 343 26.83 22.70 -15.57
CA THR A 343 28.09 22.67 -14.80
C THR A 343 29.36 22.85 -15.66
N ASP A 344 29.25 22.77 -17.00
CA ASP A 344 30.41 22.87 -17.88
C ASP A 344 30.67 24.28 -18.49
N ILE A 345 29.91 25.31 -18.07
CA ILE A 345 30.10 26.69 -18.60
C ILE A 345 30.60 27.67 -17.50
N ARG A 346 31.36 27.22 -16.53
CA ARG A 346 32.15 28.11 -15.67
C ARG A 346 33.47 27.43 -15.27
N SER A 347 34.40 27.43 -16.18
CA SER A 347 35.84 27.37 -15.90
C SER A 347 36.56 28.45 -16.66
#